data_c83e963d991362250ed81466f8b9346e
#
_entry.id   c83e963d991362250ed81466f8b9346e
#
_cell.length_a   1.000
_cell.length_b   1.000
_cell.length_c   1.000
_cell.angle_alpha   90.00
_cell.angle_beta   90.00
_cell.angle_gamma   90.00
#
_symmetry.space_group_name_H-M   'P 1'
#
loop_
_entity.id
_entity.type
_entity.pdbx_description
1 polymer ?
#
loop_
_entity_poly.entity_id
_entity_poly.type
_entity_poly.pdbx_seq_one_letter_code
_entity_poly.pdbx_strand_id
1 'polypeptide(L)'
;MVEQTADILRQGLATGRWRGELPGEHHLSELLQVSRSTLRAALAILHREGAFRVTRGRRRQLAPLNIPTALPRSTTVAVVSSLPLHEHSASSILTFHELRRRLQASGFELQFHSLPQTIKAADRRRLESLVEPDSAACWVLSSCSIGVQRWFMQRGLPTLVLGSCHQGLDLPCFQLDAAAACRHALGVLHRHGHRHIGLLLPNSPFAGSVETEASLRQTCLALSASERMEPIVRHHSGGVAGVEQVTAALLRLPSPPTALIVMMPRDALTVLCHLLLHRWRVPDDISLVSLFDDTFMENASPALARYRCDHSTYARRLARQVIEFAKSGATPRSISVLPDFFPGATIGRPEGVAQVSPPNGSPSDRQTVAAAAV
;
A
#
# COMPACT_ATOMS: atom_id res chain seq x y z
N MET A 1 -21.16 14.38 22.42
CA MET A 1 -21.54 15.77 22.81
C MET A 1 -20.42 16.76 22.52
N VAL A 2 -19.21 16.69 23.11
CA VAL A 2 -18.14 17.70 22.88
C VAL A 2 -17.71 17.74 21.42
N GLU A 3 -17.40 16.60 20.80
CA GLU A 3 -17.04 16.48 19.38
C GLU A 3 -18.16 16.96 18.45
N GLN A 4 -19.39 16.57 18.71
CA GLN A 4 -20.56 17.04 17.95
C GLN A 4 -20.72 18.56 18.02
N THR A 5 -20.50 19.15 19.20
CA THR A 5 -20.53 20.61 19.39
C THR A 5 -19.39 21.28 18.61
N ALA A 6 -18.18 20.67 18.60
CA ALA A 6 -17.06 21.16 17.81
C ALA A 6 -17.36 21.10 16.31
N ASP A 7 -18.01 20.03 15.84
CA ASP A 7 -18.41 19.87 14.43
C ASP A 7 -19.44 20.92 14.00
N ILE A 8 -20.46 21.18 14.83
CA ILE A 8 -21.47 22.22 14.56
C ILE A 8 -20.82 23.61 14.51
N LEU A 9 -19.90 23.89 15.42
CA LEU A 9 -19.15 25.16 15.41
C LEU A 9 -18.26 25.25 14.16
N ARG A 10 -17.56 24.20 13.80
CA ARG A 10 -16.70 24.12 12.60
C ARG A 10 -17.51 24.36 11.33
N GLN A 11 -18.67 23.72 11.22
CA GLN A 11 -19.59 23.90 10.12
C GLN A 11 -20.14 25.34 10.07
N GLY A 12 -20.49 25.91 11.20
CA GLY A 12 -20.97 27.31 11.29
C GLY A 12 -19.91 28.34 10.90
N LEU A 13 -18.64 28.07 11.21
CA LEU A 13 -17.50 28.88 10.77
C LEU A 13 -17.29 28.71 9.25
N ALA A 14 -17.32 27.48 8.73
CA ALA A 14 -17.15 27.20 7.32
C ALA A 14 -18.26 27.82 6.44
N THR A 15 -19.49 27.79 6.91
CA THR A 15 -20.63 28.39 6.18
C THR A 15 -20.73 29.92 6.33
N GLY A 16 -19.80 30.56 7.07
CA GLY A 16 -19.81 32.00 7.29
C GLY A 16 -20.95 32.50 8.18
N ARG A 17 -21.57 31.60 8.97
CA ARG A 17 -22.60 31.95 9.96
C ARG A 17 -22.09 32.98 10.96
N TRP A 18 -20.79 32.95 11.26
CA TRP A 18 -20.09 33.96 12.05
C TRP A 18 -18.93 34.52 11.22
N ARG A 19 -18.84 35.84 11.16
CA ARG A 19 -17.81 36.57 10.41
C ARG A 19 -17.07 37.53 11.34
N GLY A 20 -15.73 37.48 11.29
CA GLY A 20 -14.86 38.35 12.06
C GLY A 20 -14.68 37.93 13.52
N GLU A 21 -15.76 37.78 14.29
CA GLU A 21 -15.72 37.41 15.71
C GLU A 21 -16.78 36.37 16.05
N LEU A 22 -16.43 35.46 16.98
CA LEU A 22 -17.40 34.53 17.55
C LEU A 22 -18.26 35.23 18.61
N PRO A 23 -19.57 34.92 18.70
CA PRO A 23 -20.40 35.33 19.81
C PRO A 23 -19.84 34.88 21.16
N GLY A 24 -20.24 35.59 22.23
CA GLY A 24 -19.81 35.21 23.59
C GLY A 24 -20.27 33.81 24.01
N GLU A 25 -19.53 33.18 24.94
CA GLU A 25 -19.82 31.82 25.40
C GLU A 25 -21.24 31.58 25.89
N HIS A 26 -21.84 32.61 26.53
CA HIS A 26 -23.23 32.55 27.00
C HIS A 26 -24.20 32.39 25.84
N HIS A 27 -24.10 33.27 24.86
CA HIS A 27 -24.96 33.24 23.67
C HIS A 27 -24.75 31.98 22.81
N LEU A 28 -23.48 31.49 22.66
CA LEU A 28 -23.20 30.26 21.95
C LEU A 28 -23.75 29.01 22.68
N SER A 29 -23.70 28.99 24.03
CA SER A 29 -24.24 27.85 24.79
C SER A 29 -25.76 27.77 24.71
N GLU A 30 -26.46 28.93 24.69
CA GLU A 30 -27.90 29.00 24.47
C GLU A 30 -28.27 28.61 23.02
N LEU A 31 -27.56 29.18 22.04
CA LEU A 31 -27.80 28.91 20.64
C LEU A 31 -27.62 27.42 20.25
N LEU A 32 -26.66 26.76 20.88
CA LEU A 32 -26.32 25.35 20.61
C LEU A 32 -26.98 24.41 21.60
N GLN A 33 -27.71 24.90 22.60
CA GLN A 33 -28.37 24.15 23.66
C GLN A 33 -27.43 23.17 24.38
N VAL A 34 -26.19 23.62 24.68
CA VAL A 34 -25.18 22.82 25.37
C VAL A 34 -24.70 23.51 26.65
N SER A 35 -24.17 22.72 27.58
CA SER A 35 -23.57 23.27 28.78
C SER A 35 -22.35 24.14 28.48
N ARG A 36 -22.05 25.12 29.31
CA ARG A 36 -20.84 25.97 29.15
C ARG A 36 -19.55 25.14 29.20
N SER A 37 -19.52 24.06 29.98
CA SER A 37 -18.37 23.16 30.05
C SER A 37 -18.17 22.39 28.74
N THR A 38 -19.24 21.87 28.12
CA THR A 38 -19.22 21.23 26.82
C THR A 38 -18.77 22.21 25.72
N LEU A 39 -19.31 23.42 25.73
CA LEU A 39 -18.93 24.47 24.78
C LEU A 39 -17.44 24.84 24.91
N ARG A 40 -16.92 25.01 26.14
CA ARG A 40 -15.51 25.34 26.36
C ARG A 40 -14.57 24.22 25.88
N ALA A 41 -14.93 22.97 26.12
CA ALA A 41 -14.18 21.85 25.63
C ALA A 41 -14.17 21.81 24.08
N ALA A 42 -15.31 22.06 23.43
CA ALA A 42 -15.40 22.16 21.97
C ALA A 42 -14.59 23.34 21.40
N LEU A 43 -14.66 24.50 22.05
CA LEU A 43 -13.87 25.68 21.68
C LEU A 43 -12.36 25.46 21.89
N ALA A 44 -11.95 24.67 22.90
CA ALA A 44 -10.54 24.30 23.08
C ALA A 44 -10.01 23.40 21.95
N ILE A 45 -10.86 22.54 21.40
CA ILE A 45 -10.52 21.75 20.19
C ILE A 45 -10.28 22.69 19.01
N LEU A 46 -11.23 23.58 18.71
CA LEU A 46 -11.12 24.54 17.61
C LEU A 46 -9.95 25.53 17.76
N HIS A 47 -9.60 25.90 18.99
CA HIS A 47 -8.43 26.74 19.25
C HIS A 47 -7.12 26.01 18.94
N ARG A 48 -7.01 24.73 19.30
CA ARG A 48 -5.86 23.85 18.92
C ARG A 48 -5.77 23.65 17.41
N GLU A 49 -6.89 23.67 16.72
CA GLU A 49 -6.99 23.62 15.25
C GLU A 49 -6.66 24.98 14.59
N GLY A 50 -6.44 26.04 15.37
CA GLY A 50 -6.10 27.35 14.85
C GLY A 50 -7.28 28.16 14.33
N ALA A 51 -8.52 27.74 14.60
CA ALA A 51 -9.74 28.36 14.06
C ALA A 51 -9.98 29.80 14.53
N PHE A 52 -9.37 30.21 15.65
CA PHE A 52 -9.44 31.57 16.14
C PHE A 52 -8.26 31.90 17.08
N ARG A 53 -8.01 33.20 17.23
CA ARG A 53 -7.04 33.74 18.21
C ARG A 53 -7.76 34.29 19.43
N VAL A 54 -7.25 33.96 20.61
CA VAL A 54 -7.75 34.49 21.89
C VAL A 54 -6.84 35.63 22.34
N THR A 55 -7.39 36.85 22.41
CA THR A 55 -6.71 37.98 23.02
C THR A 55 -7.41 38.31 24.34
N ARG A 56 -6.65 38.44 25.43
CA ARG A 56 -7.17 38.68 26.79
C ARG A 56 -8.07 39.92 26.82
N GLY A 57 -9.33 39.76 27.23
CA GLY A 57 -10.28 40.84 27.34
C GLY A 57 -11.03 41.26 26.06
N ARG A 58 -10.84 40.54 24.94
CA ARG A 58 -11.58 40.76 23.69
C ARG A 58 -12.34 39.51 23.26
N ARG A 59 -13.36 39.69 22.41
CA ARG A 59 -14.05 38.55 21.75
C ARG A 59 -13.05 37.78 20.92
N ARG A 60 -13.28 36.47 20.80
CA ARG A 60 -12.45 35.57 19.98
C ARG A 60 -12.49 36.03 18.52
N GLN A 61 -11.40 36.63 18.06
CA GLN A 61 -11.24 37.01 16.67
C GLN A 61 -11.01 35.76 15.84
N LEU A 62 -11.86 35.57 14.85
CA LEU A 62 -11.65 34.51 13.87
C LEU A 62 -10.31 34.77 13.18
N ALA A 63 -9.37 33.87 13.29
CA ALA A 63 -8.20 33.90 12.44
C ALA A 63 -8.69 33.87 10.99
N PRO A 64 -8.01 34.53 10.03
CA PRO A 64 -8.25 34.19 8.64
C PRO A 64 -7.96 32.70 8.53
N LEU A 65 -9.04 31.94 8.59
CA LEU A 65 -8.98 30.50 8.50
C LEU A 65 -8.45 30.19 7.10
N ASN A 66 -7.23 29.68 7.04
CA ASN A 66 -6.85 28.77 5.98
C ASN A 66 -7.59 27.42 6.19
N ILE A 67 -8.87 27.50 6.53
CA ILE A 67 -9.77 26.38 6.35
C ILE A 67 -9.99 26.36 4.84
N PRO A 68 -9.73 25.28 4.16
CA PRO A 68 -10.24 25.10 2.82
C PRO A 68 -11.77 25.20 2.92
N THR A 69 -12.30 26.40 2.70
CA THR A 69 -13.74 26.76 2.83
C THR A 69 -14.49 26.41 1.54
N ALA A 70 -14.04 25.40 0.83
CA ALA A 70 -14.81 24.82 -0.22
C ALA A 70 -15.45 23.54 0.33
N LEU A 71 -16.79 23.54 0.46
CA LEU A 71 -17.53 22.31 0.18
C LEU A 71 -16.81 21.64 -0.98
N PRO A 72 -16.54 20.34 -0.92
CA PRO A 72 -15.84 19.69 -2.01
C PRO A 72 -16.56 20.08 -3.29
N ARG A 73 -15.86 20.78 -4.19
CA ARG A 73 -16.40 21.24 -5.48
C ARG A 73 -16.84 20.06 -6.33
N SER A 74 -16.43 18.86 -5.93
CA SER A 74 -16.79 17.58 -6.52
C SER A 74 -17.20 16.57 -5.44
N THR A 75 -18.17 15.70 -5.75
CA THR A 75 -18.52 14.52 -4.97
C THR A 75 -17.77 13.28 -5.44
N THR A 76 -16.82 13.43 -6.35
CA THR A 76 -16.05 12.32 -6.93
C THR A 76 -14.74 12.13 -6.17
N VAL A 77 -14.42 10.89 -5.83
CA VAL A 77 -13.08 10.42 -5.50
C VAL A 77 -12.58 9.59 -6.69
N ALA A 78 -11.46 9.99 -7.26
CA ALA A 78 -10.92 9.33 -8.45
C ALA A 78 -9.71 8.45 -8.10
N VAL A 79 -9.78 7.15 -8.41
CA VAL A 79 -8.62 6.25 -8.37
C VAL A 79 -7.94 6.28 -9.72
N VAL A 80 -6.65 6.57 -9.73
CA VAL A 80 -5.79 6.49 -10.91
C VAL A 80 -4.81 5.34 -10.72
N SER A 81 -4.77 4.41 -11.65
CA SER A 81 -3.86 3.26 -11.61
C SER A 81 -3.16 3.05 -12.95
N SER A 82 -1.88 2.67 -12.89
CA SER A 82 -1.14 2.22 -14.07
C SER A 82 -1.38 0.75 -14.41
N LEU A 83 -2.19 0.07 -13.61
CA LEU A 83 -2.68 -1.27 -13.90
C LEU A 83 -4.17 -1.22 -14.20
N PRO A 84 -4.65 -1.92 -15.24
CA PRO A 84 -6.09 -2.11 -15.45
C PRO A 84 -6.69 -2.91 -14.27
N LEU A 85 -7.96 -2.69 -13.98
CA LEU A 85 -8.60 -3.25 -12.78
C LEU A 85 -8.46 -4.78 -12.67
N HIS A 86 -8.52 -5.49 -13.79
CA HIS A 86 -8.42 -6.96 -13.83
C HIS A 86 -7.00 -7.51 -13.55
N GLU A 87 -5.97 -6.66 -13.58
CA GLU A 87 -4.59 -7.04 -13.23
C GLU A 87 -4.27 -6.84 -11.74
N HIS A 88 -5.17 -6.16 -11.01
CA HIS A 88 -5.01 -6.03 -9.57
C HIS A 88 -5.25 -7.38 -8.86
N SER A 89 -4.64 -7.56 -7.70
CA SER A 89 -4.88 -8.71 -6.82
C SER A 89 -6.34 -8.73 -6.33
N ALA A 90 -6.86 -9.90 -5.98
CA ALA A 90 -8.19 -10.02 -5.40
C ALA A 90 -8.34 -9.17 -4.13
N SER A 91 -7.30 -9.13 -3.30
CA SER A 91 -7.23 -8.29 -2.10
C SER A 91 -7.34 -6.79 -2.43
N SER A 92 -6.70 -6.32 -3.50
CA SER A 92 -6.82 -4.92 -3.96
C SER A 92 -8.23 -4.61 -4.45
N ILE A 93 -8.83 -5.53 -5.22
CA ILE A 93 -10.20 -5.38 -5.73
C ILE A 93 -11.20 -5.30 -4.56
N LEU A 94 -11.05 -6.16 -3.54
CA LEU A 94 -11.86 -6.11 -2.33
C LEU A 94 -11.69 -4.78 -1.58
N THR A 95 -10.46 -4.26 -1.53
CA THR A 95 -10.17 -2.94 -0.93
C THR A 95 -10.88 -1.82 -1.70
N PHE A 96 -10.84 -1.80 -3.03
CA PHE A 96 -11.56 -0.81 -3.84
C PHE A 96 -13.08 -0.94 -3.71
N HIS A 97 -13.60 -2.16 -3.63
CA HIS A 97 -15.03 -2.41 -3.40
C HIS A 97 -15.50 -1.83 -2.06
N GLU A 98 -14.77 -2.11 -0.97
CA GLU A 98 -15.09 -1.60 0.35
C GLU A 98 -14.93 -0.08 0.43
N LEU A 99 -13.89 0.47 -0.20
CA LEU A 99 -13.71 1.92 -0.34
C LEU A 99 -14.91 2.55 -1.04
N ARG A 100 -15.34 2.00 -2.18
CA ARG A 100 -16.52 2.47 -2.92
C ARG A 100 -17.78 2.48 -2.06
N ARG A 101 -18.04 1.37 -1.36
CA ARG A 101 -19.21 1.23 -0.49
C ARG A 101 -19.25 2.31 0.61
N ARG A 102 -18.09 2.58 1.24
CA ARG A 102 -17.98 3.58 2.32
C ARG A 102 -18.06 5.01 1.80
N LEU A 103 -17.47 5.28 0.65
CA LEU A 103 -17.58 6.57 -0.03
C LEU A 103 -19.03 6.89 -0.37
N GLN A 104 -19.76 5.93 -0.97
CA GLN A 104 -21.19 6.09 -1.28
C GLN A 104 -22.02 6.39 -0.04
N ALA A 105 -21.78 5.69 1.08
CA ALA A 105 -22.44 5.97 2.35
C ALA A 105 -22.11 7.37 2.93
N SER A 106 -21.06 8.02 2.43
CA SER A 106 -20.62 9.37 2.83
C SER A 106 -20.94 10.46 1.80
N GLY A 107 -21.69 10.12 0.73
CA GLY A 107 -22.10 11.04 -0.34
C GLY A 107 -21.05 11.24 -1.43
N PHE A 108 -20.05 10.36 -1.55
CA PHE A 108 -19.04 10.40 -2.61
C PHE A 108 -19.20 9.25 -3.59
N GLU A 109 -18.85 9.49 -4.85
CA GLU A 109 -18.75 8.49 -5.92
C GLU A 109 -17.27 8.11 -6.12
N LEU A 110 -16.98 6.82 -6.33
CA LEU A 110 -15.64 6.33 -6.69
C LEU A 110 -15.57 6.10 -8.20
N GLN A 111 -14.67 6.80 -8.87
CA GLN A 111 -14.32 6.56 -10.27
C GLN A 111 -12.95 5.92 -10.40
N PHE A 112 -12.78 5.01 -11.35
CA PHE A 112 -11.52 4.31 -11.59
C PHE A 112 -10.99 4.62 -12.98
N HIS A 113 -9.74 5.10 -13.06
CA HIS A 113 -9.06 5.46 -14.29
C HIS A 113 -7.79 4.66 -14.44
N SER A 114 -7.67 3.92 -15.54
CA SER A 114 -6.49 3.16 -15.88
C SER A 114 -5.60 3.96 -16.83
N LEU A 115 -4.31 4.04 -16.52
CA LEU A 115 -3.27 4.70 -17.32
C LEU A 115 -2.19 3.68 -17.70
N PRO A 116 -1.48 3.88 -18.81
CA PRO A 116 -0.30 3.09 -19.14
C PRO A 116 0.81 3.23 -18.08
N GLN A 117 1.60 2.19 -17.88
CA GLN A 117 2.71 2.20 -16.92
C GLN A 117 3.79 3.25 -17.23
N THR A 118 4.05 3.51 -18.50
CA THR A 118 5.01 4.50 -18.96
C THR A 118 4.29 5.75 -19.43
N ILE A 119 4.57 6.89 -18.82
CA ILE A 119 4.04 8.17 -19.29
C ILE A 119 4.84 8.63 -20.51
N LYS A 120 4.30 8.41 -21.69
CA LYS A 120 4.71 9.08 -22.93
C LYS A 120 3.99 10.45 -23.05
N ALA A 121 4.40 11.26 -24.02
CA ALA A 121 3.75 12.57 -24.25
C ALA A 121 2.23 12.48 -24.48
N ALA A 122 1.76 11.38 -25.11
CA ALA A 122 0.33 11.12 -25.29
C ALA A 122 -0.42 10.86 -23.98
N ASP A 123 0.22 10.16 -23.02
CA ASP A 123 -0.37 9.85 -21.72
C ASP A 123 -0.45 11.08 -20.83
N ARG A 124 0.48 12.02 -20.99
CA ARG A 124 0.45 13.31 -20.33
C ARG A 124 -0.79 14.13 -20.77
N ARG A 125 -1.10 14.15 -22.09
CA ARG A 125 -2.33 14.77 -22.59
C ARG A 125 -3.58 14.07 -22.07
N ARG A 126 -3.56 12.74 -21.93
CA ARG A 126 -4.65 11.98 -21.35
C ARG A 126 -4.84 12.29 -19.87
N LEU A 127 -3.76 12.44 -19.08
CA LEU A 127 -3.85 12.94 -17.71
C LEU A 127 -4.43 14.36 -17.67
N GLU A 128 -4.00 15.23 -18.57
CA GLU A 128 -4.51 16.60 -18.65
C GLU A 128 -6.00 16.66 -19.01
N SER A 129 -6.47 15.76 -19.87
CA SER A 129 -7.90 15.66 -20.20
C SER A 129 -8.74 14.99 -19.08
N LEU A 130 -8.12 14.13 -18.28
CA LEU A 130 -8.79 13.44 -17.17
C LEU A 130 -8.96 14.37 -15.96
N VAL A 131 -7.98 15.24 -15.74
CA VAL A 131 -7.90 16.10 -14.57
C VAL A 131 -8.36 17.51 -14.95
N GLU A 132 -9.66 17.65 -15.15
CA GLU A 132 -10.26 18.98 -15.22
C GLU A 132 -10.26 19.64 -13.83
N PRO A 133 -10.17 20.97 -13.75
CA PRO A 133 -10.31 21.67 -12.46
C PRO A 133 -11.59 21.23 -11.74
N ASP A 134 -11.46 20.88 -10.47
CA ASP A 134 -12.57 20.45 -9.61
C ASP A 134 -13.28 19.12 -10.01
N SER A 135 -12.70 18.33 -10.92
CA SER A 135 -13.30 17.04 -11.32
C SER A 135 -13.30 15.98 -10.21
N ALA A 136 -12.40 16.06 -9.25
CA ALA A 136 -12.39 15.17 -8.08
C ALA A 136 -12.07 15.92 -6.79
N ALA A 137 -12.76 15.54 -5.69
CA ALA A 137 -12.47 16.02 -4.34
C ALA A 137 -11.15 15.45 -3.79
N CYS A 138 -10.77 14.25 -4.25
CA CYS A 138 -9.52 13.59 -3.88
C CYS A 138 -9.10 12.60 -4.99
N TRP A 139 -7.79 12.56 -5.25
CA TRP A 139 -7.16 11.62 -6.17
C TRP A 139 -6.42 10.54 -5.38
N VAL A 140 -6.72 9.28 -5.65
CA VAL A 140 -6.04 8.12 -5.04
C VAL A 140 -5.17 7.46 -6.10
N LEU A 141 -3.84 7.55 -5.96
CA LEU A 141 -2.89 6.96 -6.91
C LEU A 141 -2.51 5.55 -6.45
N SER A 142 -2.85 4.54 -7.24
CA SER A 142 -2.53 3.13 -6.97
C SER A 142 -1.64 2.57 -8.07
N SER A 143 -0.55 1.89 -7.71
CA SER A 143 0.39 1.29 -8.69
C SER A 143 0.83 2.30 -9.75
N CYS A 144 1.24 3.50 -9.33
CA CYS A 144 1.65 4.58 -10.23
C CYS A 144 3.17 4.77 -10.25
N SER A 145 3.72 5.04 -11.43
CA SER A 145 5.13 5.37 -11.62
C SER A 145 5.47 6.73 -11.01
N ILE A 146 6.77 6.97 -10.78
CA ILE A 146 7.29 8.26 -10.30
C ILE A 146 6.83 9.46 -11.16
N GLY A 147 6.69 9.25 -12.47
CA GLY A 147 6.23 10.28 -13.40
C GLY A 147 4.79 10.70 -13.12
N VAL A 148 3.88 9.75 -12.83
CA VAL A 148 2.49 10.03 -12.46
C VAL A 148 2.44 10.74 -11.11
N GLN A 149 3.09 10.19 -10.08
CA GLN A 149 3.08 10.79 -8.74
C GLN A 149 3.62 12.23 -8.78
N ARG A 150 4.75 12.47 -9.48
CA ARG A 150 5.35 13.80 -9.65
C ARG A 150 4.41 14.78 -10.36
N TRP A 151 3.70 14.31 -11.39
CA TRP A 151 2.78 15.14 -12.15
C TRP A 151 1.62 15.64 -11.27
N PHE A 152 1.03 14.76 -10.43
CA PHE A 152 -0.02 15.15 -9.47
C PHE A 152 0.50 16.10 -8.39
N MET A 153 1.67 15.81 -7.83
CA MET A 153 2.31 16.68 -6.83
C MET A 153 2.58 18.08 -7.37
N GLN A 154 3.16 18.20 -8.58
CA GLN A 154 3.50 19.50 -9.20
C GLN A 154 2.27 20.37 -9.47
N ARG A 155 1.10 19.78 -9.60
CA ARG A 155 -0.17 20.52 -9.79
C ARG A 155 -0.87 20.86 -8.49
N GLY A 156 -0.34 20.45 -7.36
CA GLY A 156 -0.97 20.71 -6.06
C GLY A 156 -2.37 20.09 -5.92
N LEU A 157 -2.62 18.98 -6.65
CA LEU A 157 -3.91 18.30 -6.59
C LEU A 157 -4.06 17.56 -5.26
N PRO A 158 -5.28 17.48 -4.70
CA PRO A 158 -5.55 16.74 -3.46
C PRO A 158 -5.33 15.25 -3.68
N THR A 159 -4.13 14.75 -3.39
CA THR A 159 -3.64 13.43 -3.79
C THR A 159 -3.22 12.60 -2.60
N LEU A 160 -3.67 11.33 -2.55
CA LEU A 160 -3.21 10.28 -1.65
C LEU A 160 -2.64 9.12 -2.46
N VAL A 161 -1.44 8.64 -2.12
CA VAL A 161 -0.86 7.45 -2.74
C VAL A 161 -1.33 6.21 -1.98
N LEU A 162 -2.01 5.29 -2.66
CA LEU A 162 -2.32 3.95 -2.15
C LEU A 162 -1.17 3.00 -2.55
N GLY A 163 -0.26 2.81 -1.61
CA GLY A 163 1.04 2.19 -1.79
C GLY A 163 2.16 3.16 -1.40
N SER A 164 3.39 2.87 -1.81
CA SER A 164 4.57 3.67 -1.48
C SER A 164 4.67 4.95 -2.34
N CYS A 165 5.08 6.03 -1.70
CA CYS A 165 5.49 7.25 -2.40
C CYS A 165 6.95 7.11 -2.87
N HIS A 166 7.24 7.55 -4.09
CA HIS A 166 8.62 7.53 -4.60
C HIS A 166 9.52 8.52 -3.83
N GLN A 167 10.76 8.12 -3.63
CA GLN A 167 11.75 8.94 -2.95
C GLN A 167 11.88 10.34 -3.61
N GLY A 168 11.95 11.37 -2.80
CA GLY A 168 12.03 12.76 -3.24
C GLY A 168 10.69 13.39 -3.64
N LEU A 169 9.57 12.69 -3.44
CA LEU A 169 8.23 13.25 -3.58
C LEU A 169 7.58 13.38 -2.20
N ASP A 170 6.84 14.47 -1.99
CA ASP A 170 6.10 14.75 -0.75
C ASP A 170 4.58 14.60 -1.00
N LEU A 171 4.14 13.34 -1.05
CA LEU A 171 2.73 12.99 -1.14
C LEU A 171 2.36 12.09 0.05
N PRO A 172 1.19 12.31 0.67
CA PRO A 172 0.70 11.43 1.71
C PRO A 172 0.46 10.04 1.12
N CYS A 173 0.83 9.00 1.87
CA CYS A 173 0.63 7.63 1.42
C CYS A 173 -0.08 6.77 2.47
N PHE A 174 -0.80 5.76 1.98
CA PHE A 174 -1.41 4.69 2.76
C PHE A 174 -0.93 3.36 2.20
N GLN A 175 -0.08 2.65 2.93
CA GLN A 175 0.60 1.47 2.40
C GLN A 175 0.64 0.30 3.37
N LEU A 176 0.83 -0.91 2.83
CA LEU A 176 1.37 -2.04 3.57
C LEU A 176 2.90 -1.93 3.55
N ASP A 177 3.53 -2.06 4.71
CA ASP A 177 4.99 -1.94 4.86
C ASP A 177 5.73 -3.20 4.38
N ALA A 178 5.89 -3.32 3.06
CA ALA A 178 6.63 -4.43 2.46
C ALA A 178 8.11 -4.44 2.87
N ALA A 179 8.70 -3.26 3.07
CA ALA A 179 10.09 -3.15 3.49
C ALA A 179 10.27 -3.69 4.92
N ALA A 180 9.36 -3.37 5.85
CA ALA A 180 9.37 -3.94 7.19
C ALA A 180 9.08 -5.45 7.20
N ALA A 181 8.13 -5.90 6.37
CA ALA A 181 7.87 -7.34 6.17
C ALA A 181 9.12 -8.07 5.67
N CYS A 182 9.83 -7.49 4.69
CA CYS A 182 11.08 -8.05 4.17
C CYS A 182 12.18 -8.13 5.25
N ARG A 183 12.37 -7.08 6.04
CA ARG A 183 13.32 -7.09 7.19
C ARG A 183 12.97 -8.19 8.20
N HIS A 184 11.69 -8.33 8.53
CA HIS A 184 11.24 -9.37 9.45
C HIS A 184 11.44 -10.77 8.84
N ALA A 185 11.12 -10.98 7.56
CA ALA A 185 11.35 -12.24 6.84
C ALA A 185 12.83 -12.63 6.87
N LEU A 186 13.74 -11.68 6.60
CA LEU A 186 15.19 -11.89 6.74
C LEU A 186 15.56 -12.37 8.14
N GLY A 187 15.06 -11.70 9.17
CA GLY A 187 15.30 -12.09 10.56
C GLY A 187 14.77 -13.48 10.89
N VAL A 188 13.61 -13.86 10.37
CA VAL A 188 13.05 -15.21 10.50
C VAL A 188 13.97 -16.23 9.84
N LEU A 189 14.31 -16.03 8.57
CA LEU A 189 15.18 -16.94 7.81
C LEU A 189 16.58 -17.05 8.41
N HIS A 190 17.13 -15.95 8.88
CA HIS A 190 18.43 -15.92 9.57
C HIS A 190 18.42 -16.80 10.83
N ARG A 191 17.37 -16.70 11.66
CA ARG A 191 17.22 -17.56 12.87
C ARG A 191 17.04 -19.03 12.53
N HIS A 192 16.54 -19.37 11.35
CA HIS A 192 16.50 -20.76 10.84
C HIS A 192 17.82 -21.22 10.25
N GLY A 193 18.85 -20.36 10.18
CA GLY A 193 20.19 -20.72 9.70
C GLY A 193 20.46 -20.37 8.23
N HIS A 194 19.50 -19.77 7.51
CA HIS A 194 19.73 -19.36 6.13
C HIS A 194 20.75 -18.21 6.05
N ARG A 195 21.66 -18.30 5.09
CA ARG A 195 22.67 -17.27 4.78
C ARG A 195 22.63 -16.82 3.33
N HIS A 196 22.23 -17.71 2.41
CA HIS A 196 22.04 -17.43 0.99
C HIS A 196 20.54 -17.28 0.73
N ILE A 197 20.10 -16.04 0.47
CA ILE A 197 18.68 -15.71 0.34
C ILE A 197 18.43 -15.02 -0.99
N GLY A 198 17.46 -15.53 -1.75
CA GLY A 198 16.96 -14.92 -2.98
C GLY A 198 15.79 -14.00 -2.68
N LEU A 199 15.78 -12.80 -3.28
CA LEU A 199 14.61 -11.92 -3.33
C LEU A 199 14.14 -11.79 -4.78
N LEU A 200 12.89 -12.20 -5.03
CA LEU A 200 12.23 -12.07 -6.33
C LEU A 200 11.27 -10.91 -6.31
N LEU A 201 11.47 -9.98 -7.23
CA LEU A 201 10.68 -8.79 -7.42
C LEU A 201 10.18 -8.69 -8.86
N PRO A 202 8.98 -8.15 -9.11
CA PRO A 202 8.61 -7.77 -10.46
C PRO A 202 9.51 -6.64 -10.97
N ASN A 203 9.84 -6.65 -12.25
CA ASN A 203 10.47 -5.51 -12.92
C ASN A 203 9.42 -4.40 -13.05
N SER A 204 9.27 -3.64 -12.00
CA SER A 204 8.17 -2.69 -11.82
C SER A 204 8.72 -1.29 -11.51
N PRO A 205 8.15 -0.24 -12.11
CA PRO A 205 8.53 1.14 -11.82
C PRO A 205 7.91 1.65 -10.49
N PHE A 206 7.34 0.80 -9.65
CA PHE A 206 6.62 1.20 -8.45
C PHE A 206 7.55 1.30 -7.22
N ALA A 207 7.33 2.33 -6.41
CA ALA A 207 8.19 2.65 -5.27
C ALA A 207 8.37 1.50 -4.29
N GLY A 208 7.33 0.71 -4.02
CA GLY A 208 7.38 -0.39 -3.06
C GLY A 208 8.41 -1.47 -3.39
N SER A 209 8.63 -1.78 -4.68
CA SER A 209 9.68 -2.72 -5.10
C SER A 209 11.07 -2.17 -4.81
N VAL A 210 11.30 -0.89 -5.13
CA VAL A 210 12.58 -0.20 -4.88
C VAL A 210 12.89 -0.12 -3.39
N GLU A 211 11.90 0.25 -2.58
CA GLU A 211 12.05 0.33 -1.11
C GLU A 211 12.32 -1.03 -0.48
N THR A 212 11.66 -2.09 -0.97
CA THR A 212 11.86 -3.46 -0.47
C THR A 212 13.27 -3.94 -0.77
N GLU A 213 13.78 -3.73 -1.99
CA GLU A 213 15.15 -4.08 -2.36
C GLU A 213 16.18 -3.30 -1.53
N ALA A 214 16.00 -1.99 -1.41
CA ALA A 214 16.90 -1.14 -0.63
C ALA A 214 16.93 -1.58 0.84
N SER A 215 15.77 -1.89 1.42
CA SER A 215 15.63 -2.38 2.79
C SER A 215 16.36 -3.71 3.02
N LEU A 216 16.23 -4.67 2.08
CA LEU A 216 16.97 -5.93 2.12
C LEU A 216 18.48 -5.68 2.16
N ARG A 217 19.00 -4.91 1.19
CA ARG A 217 20.43 -4.62 1.07
C ARG A 217 20.99 -3.93 2.31
N GLN A 218 20.28 -2.91 2.82
CA GLN A 218 20.70 -2.21 4.05
C GLN A 218 20.72 -3.14 5.26
N THR A 219 19.72 -4.00 5.41
CA THR A 219 19.65 -4.95 6.53
C THR A 219 20.83 -5.93 6.48
N CYS A 220 21.12 -6.48 5.29
CA CYS A 220 22.25 -7.40 5.14
C CYS A 220 23.62 -6.72 5.39
N LEU A 221 23.79 -5.45 4.98
CA LEU A 221 25.01 -4.68 5.23
C LEU A 221 25.21 -4.33 6.71
N ALA A 222 24.13 -4.21 7.47
CA ALA A 222 24.18 -3.90 8.91
C ALA A 222 24.55 -5.12 9.79
N LEU A 223 24.56 -6.33 9.24
CA LEU A 223 24.94 -7.55 9.96
C LEU A 223 26.44 -7.62 10.18
N SER A 224 26.86 -8.21 11.32
CA SER A 224 28.25 -8.48 11.63
C SER A 224 28.87 -9.48 10.63
N ALA A 225 30.19 -9.52 10.54
CA ALA A 225 30.89 -10.44 9.62
C ALA A 225 30.53 -11.93 9.84
N SER A 226 30.27 -12.33 11.10
CA SER A 226 29.86 -13.70 11.46
C SER A 226 28.40 -14.02 11.11
N GLU A 227 27.56 -12.99 10.98
CA GLU A 227 26.13 -13.11 10.67
C GLU A 227 25.82 -12.77 9.22
N ARG A 228 26.86 -12.51 8.43
CA ARG A 228 26.74 -12.03 7.07
C ARG A 228 25.79 -12.88 6.24
N MET A 229 24.85 -12.22 5.58
CA MET A 229 23.92 -12.80 4.61
C MET A 229 24.25 -12.26 3.23
N GLU A 230 24.17 -13.12 2.23
CA GLU A 230 24.38 -12.75 0.83
C GLU A 230 23.03 -12.73 0.10
N PRO A 231 22.42 -11.55 -0.06
CA PRO A 231 21.16 -11.45 -0.74
C PRO A 231 21.38 -11.46 -2.26
N ILE A 232 20.63 -12.32 -2.94
CA ILE A 232 20.59 -12.39 -4.40
C ILE A 232 19.27 -11.78 -4.86
N VAL A 233 19.27 -10.55 -5.36
CA VAL A 233 18.08 -9.90 -5.88
C VAL A 233 17.93 -10.19 -7.37
N ARG A 234 16.75 -10.59 -7.78
CA ARG A 234 16.38 -10.82 -9.18
C ARG A 234 15.04 -10.21 -9.50
N HIS A 235 14.96 -9.62 -10.68
CA HIS A 235 13.74 -9.03 -11.21
C HIS A 235 13.23 -9.91 -12.36
N HIS A 236 11.93 -10.16 -12.39
CA HIS A 236 11.27 -10.92 -13.45
C HIS A 236 10.36 -10.01 -14.31
N SER A 237 10.16 -10.40 -15.56
CA SER A 237 9.33 -9.66 -16.52
C SER A 237 7.82 -9.79 -16.30
N GLY A 238 7.41 -10.52 -15.27
CA GLY A 238 6.01 -10.84 -15.01
C GLY A 238 5.53 -12.11 -15.73
N GLY A 239 4.32 -12.52 -15.39
CA GLY A 239 3.71 -13.75 -15.88
C GLY A 239 4.42 -15.02 -15.41
N VAL A 240 3.79 -16.19 -15.66
CA VAL A 240 4.33 -17.48 -15.22
C VAL A 240 5.74 -17.72 -15.81
N ALA A 241 5.91 -17.53 -17.11
CA ALA A 241 7.18 -17.79 -17.79
C ALA A 241 8.35 -16.93 -17.26
N GLY A 242 8.10 -15.63 -16.98
CA GLY A 242 9.14 -14.73 -16.45
C GLY A 242 9.56 -15.11 -15.03
N VAL A 243 8.62 -15.52 -14.18
CA VAL A 243 8.90 -15.98 -12.81
C VAL A 243 9.64 -17.31 -12.84
N GLU A 244 9.20 -18.28 -13.64
CA GLU A 244 9.86 -19.58 -13.79
C GLU A 244 11.29 -19.45 -14.31
N GLN A 245 11.52 -18.62 -15.33
CA GLN A 245 12.85 -18.37 -15.90
C GLN A 245 13.82 -17.86 -14.83
N VAL A 246 13.39 -16.88 -14.03
CA VAL A 246 14.22 -16.29 -12.97
C VAL A 246 14.45 -17.29 -11.85
N THR A 247 13.43 -18.04 -11.45
CA THR A 247 13.54 -19.09 -10.42
C THR A 247 14.53 -20.16 -10.86
N ALA A 248 14.39 -20.69 -12.09
CA ALA A 248 15.32 -21.67 -12.63
C ALA A 248 16.76 -21.14 -12.71
N ALA A 249 16.95 -19.87 -13.05
CA ALA A 249 18.27 -19.25 -13.08
C ALA A 249 18.91 -19.16 -11.68
N LEU A 250 18.13 -18.83 -10.65
CA LEU A 250 18.60 -18.80 -9.26
C LEU A 250 19.02 -20.18 -8.76
N LEU A 251 18.24 -21.20 -9.08
CA LEU A 251 18.51 -22.58 -8.65
C LEU A 251 19.72 -23.22 -9.36
N ARG A 252 20.15 -22.67 -10.49
CA ARG A 252 21.36 -23.12 -11.24
C ARG A 252 22.65 -22.39 -10.85
N LEU A 253 22.61 -21.47 -9.91
CA LEU A 253 23.82 -20.79 -9.44
C LEU A 253 24.78 -21.78 -8.79
N PRO A 254 26.11 -21.55 -8.83
CA PRO A 254 27.09 -22.40 -8.14
C PRO A 254 26.83 -22.51 -6.62
N SER A 255 26.26 -21.45 -6.03
CA SER A 255 25.77 -21.42 -4.66
C SER A 255 24.32 -20.91 -4.70
N PRO A 256 23.33 -21.79 -4.87
CA PRO A 256 21.94 -21.40 -4.96
C PRO A 256 21.42 -20.89 -3.61
N PRO A 257 20.38 -20.03 -3.61
CA PRO A 257 19.76 -19.61 -2.37
C PRO A 257 19.07 -20.80 -1.69
N THR A 258 19.19 -20.86 -0.38
CA THR A 258 18.49 -21.86 0.46
C THR A 258 17.12 -21.36 0.91
N ALA A 259 16.81 -20.09 0.67
CA ALA A 259 15.50 -19.50 0.91
C ALA A 259 15.16 -18.45 -0.14
N LEU A 260 13.90 -18.37 -0.51
CA LEU A 260 13.37 -17.37 -1.42
C LEU A 260 12.33 -16.49 -0.70
N ILE A 261 12.51 -15.18 -0.82
CA ILE A 261 11.51 -14.17 -0.48
C ILE A 261 10.91 -13.69 -1.79
N VAL A 262 9.60 -13.77 -1.95
CA VAL A 262 8.89 -13.38 -3.16
C VAL A 262 7.91 -12.26 -2.81
N MET A 263 7.95 -11.15 -3.56
CA MET A 263 7.15 -10.00 -3.21
C MET A 263 5.66 -10.25 -3.45
N MET A 264 5.29 -10.73 -4.64
CA MET A 264 3.89 -10.82 -5.04
C MET A 264 3.31 -12.21 -4.78
N PRO A 265 2.07 -12.33 -4.25
CA PRO A 265 1.44 -13.61 -3.93
C PRO A 265 1.33 -14.57 -5.13
N ARG A 266 0.95 -14.06 -6.32
CA ARG A 266 0.87 -14.87 -7.54
C ARG A 266 2.22 -15.45 -7.93
N ASP A 267 3.27 -14.64 -7.80
CA ASP A 267 4.63 -15.07 -8.14
C ASP A 267 5.12 -16.12 -7.13
N ALA A 268 4.78 -15.98 -5.84
CA ALA A 268 5.08 -16.96 -4.81
C ALA A 268 4.41 -18.31 -5.09
N LEU A 269 3.16 -18.31 -5.57
CA LEU A 269 2.49 -19.53 -6.00
C LEU A 269 3.17 -20.14 -7.22
N THR A 270 3.54 -19.34 -8.22
CA THR A 270 4.28 -19.81 -9.41
C THR A 270 5.63 -20.42 -9.02
N VAL A 271 6.37 -19.75 -8.10
CA VAL A 271 7.63 -20.29 -7.56
C VAL A 271 7.41 -21.63 -6.87
N LEU A 272 6.38 -21.73 -6.00
CA LEU A 272 6.05 -22.98 -5.32
C LEU A 272 5.75 -24.11 -6.33
N CYS A 273 4.89 -23.84 -7.31
CA CYS A 273 4.57 -24.81 -8.37
C CYS A 273 5.83 -25.22 -9.14
N HIS A 274 6.68 -24.28 -9.52
CA HIS A 274 7.93 -24.54 -10.21
C HIS A 274 8.86 -25.45 -9.38
N LEU A 275 9.03 -25.15 -8.10
CA LEU A 275 9.85 -25.97 -7.19
C LEU A 275 9.32 -27.41 -7.11
N LEU A 276 8.02 -27.59 -6.86
CA LEU A 276 7.40 -28.91 -6.74
C LEU A 276 7.48 -29.72 -8.06
N LEU A 277 7.24 -29.08 -9.21
CA LEU A 277 7.36 -29.72 -10.53
C LEU A 277 8.78 -30.19 -10.82
N HIS A 278 9.78 -29.50 -10.30
CA HIS A 278 11.20 -29.88 -10.46
C HIS A 278 11.72 -30.66 -9.26
N ARG A 279 10.83 -31.24 -8.45
CA ARG A 279 11.13 -32.12 -7.30
C ARG A 279 11.96 -31.51 -6.19
N TRP A 280 11.95 -30.18 -6.07
CA TRP A 280 12.47 -29.49 -4.89
C TRP A 280 11.50 -29.66 -3.74
N ARG A 281 11.98 -30.09 -2.58
CA ARG A 281 11.19 -30.23 -1.37
C ARG A 281 11.12 -28.88 -0.66
N VAL A 282 9.89 -28.42 -0.40
CA VAL A 282 9.63 -27.21 0.36
C VAL A 282 8.98 -27.63 1.67
N PRO A 283 9.60 -27.37 2.84
CA PRO A 283 10.74 -26.48 3.09
C PRO A 283 12.14 -27.16 3.09
N ASP A 284 12.28 -28.48 2.91
CA ASP A 284 13.49 -29.24 3.22
C ASP A 284 14.70 -28.79 2.38
N ASP A 285 14.54 -28.65 1.06
CA ASP A 285 15.61 -28.24 0.16
C ASP A 285 15.69 -26.70 0.05
N ILE A 286 14.54 -26.01 0.15
CA ILE A 286 14.46 -24.57 0.00
C ILE A 286 13.25 -24.00 0.74
N SER A 287 13.46 -22.95 1.52
CA SER A 287 12.38 -22.20 2.18
C SER A 287 11.77 -21.17 1.25
N LEU A 288 10.47 -20.90 1.42
CA LEU A 288 9.73 -19.93 0.62
C LEU A 288 8.85 -19.02 1.48
N VAL A 289 8.95 -17.71 1.27
CA VAL A 289 8.16 -16.68 1.98
C VAL A 289 7.57 -15.70 0.98
N SER A 290 6.29 -15.38 1.11
CA SER A 290 5.62 -14.29 0.37
C SER A 290 5.52 -13.04 1.22
N LEU A 291 5.86 -11.85 0.68
CA LEU A 291 5.75 -10.57 1.40
C LEU A 291 4.33 -10.03 1.46
N PHE A 292 3.43 -10.56 0.67
CA PHE A 292 2.02 -10.23 0.71
C PHE A 292 1.16 -11.51 0.74
N ASP A 293 -0.12 -11.34 1.02
CA ASP A 293 -1.15 -12.36 1.02
C ASP A 293 -2.20 -12.09 -0.07
N ASP A 294 -2.84 -13.14 -0.53
CA ASP A 294 -4.06 -13.05 -1.34
C ASP A 294 -4.98 -14.22 -0.97
N THR A 295 -6.27 -14.07 -1.26
CA THR A 295 -7.33 -15.01 -0.85
C THR A 295 -7.09 -16.45 -1.31
N PHE A 296 -6.48 -16.66 -2.48
CA PHE A 296 -6.18 -18.00 -3.00
C PHE A 296 -5.07 -18.73 -2.21
N MET A 297 -4.21 -18.02 -1.49
CA MET A 297 -3.11 -18.62 -0.73
C MET A 297 -3.58 -19.44 0.48
N GLU A 298 -4.82 -19.27 0.91
CA GLU A 298 -5.43 -20.14 1.93
C GLU A 298 -5.54 -21.60 1.47
N ASN A 299 -5.57 -21.83 0.15
CA ASN A 299 -5.70 -23.15 -0.47
C ASN A 299 -4.35 -23.72 -0.94
N ALA A 300 -3.24 -23.06 -0.66
CA ALA A 300 -1.92 -23.56 -1.05
C ALA A 300 -1.47 -24.72 -0.16
N SER A 301 -0.92 -25.78 -0.76
CA SER A 301 -0.33 -26.92 -0.05
C SER A 301 1.09 -27.17 -0.61
N PRO A 302 2.13 -27.09 0.24
CA PRO A 302 2.14 -26.73 1.65
C PRO A 302 1.66 -25.28 1.88
N ALA A 303 1.15 -25.00 3.09
CA ALA A 303 0.70 -23.66 3.45
C ALA A 303 1.87 -22.66 3.41
N LEU A 304 1.78 -21.65 2.56
CA LEU A 304 2.85 -20.67 2.36
C LEU A 304 3.04 -19.76 3.57
N ALA A 305 4.29 -19.60 3.99
CA ALA A 305 4.70 -18.54 4.90
C ALA A 305 4.50 -17.20 4.21
N ARG A 306 3.79 -16.26 4.87
CA ARG A 306 3.39 -15.02 4.23
C ARG A 306 3.05 -13.92 5.22
N TYR A 307 2.93 -12.71 4.72
CA TYR A 307 2.52 -11.55 5.49
C TYR A 307 1.07 -11.18 5.18
N ARG A 308 0.22 -11.27 6.19
CA ARG A 308 -1.24 -11.11 6.10
C ARG A 308 -1.67 -9.74 6.58
N CYS A 309 -2.71 -9.23 5.97
CA CYS A 309 -3.39 -8.03 6.45
C CYS A 309 -4.89 -8.31 6.53
N ASP A 310 -5.52 -7.88 7.62
CA ASP A 310 -6.98 -7.84 7.66
C ASP A 310 -7.49 -6.78 6.66
N HIS A 311 -7.89 -7.26 5.49
CA HIS A 311 -8.36 -6.42 4.39
C HIS A 311 -9.55 -5.53 4.77
N SER A 312 -10.45 -6.01 5.65
CA SER A 312 -11.60 -5.23 6.12
C SER A 312 -11.15 -4.03 6.96
N THR A 313 -10.24 -4.25 7.90
CA THR A 313 -9.68 -3.18 8.74
C THR A 313 -8.82 -2.23 7.90
N TYR A 314 -8.00 -2.75 6.97
CA TYR A 314 -7.20 -1.96 6.06
C TYR A 314 -8.07 -1.02 5.21
N ALA A 315 -9.07 -1.58 4.52
CA ALA A 315 -9.97 -0.81 3.67
C ALA A 315 -10.82 0.21 4.47
N ARG A 316 -11.24 -0.14 5.69
CA ARG A 316 -11.94 0.79 6.57
C ARG A 316 -11.06 1.98 6.99
N ARG A 317 -9.79 1.75 7.31
CA ARG A 317 -8.83 2.81 7.66
C ARG A 317 -8.54 3.71 6.46
N LEU A 318 -8.30 3.12 5.29
CA LEU A 318 -8.13 3.84 4.03
C LEU A 318 -9.35 4.71 3.72
N ALA A 319 -10.55 4.13 3.75
CA ALA A 319 -11.78 4.85 3.45
C ALA A 319 -12.00 6.04 4.39
N ARG A 320 -11.74 5.88 5.68
CA ARG A 320 -11.83 6.99 6.65
C ARG A 320 -10.89 8.13 6.27
N GLN A 321 -9.63 7.82 5.93
CA GLN A 321 -8.64 8.82 5.54
C GLN A 321 -9.01 9.54 4.24
N VAL A 322 -9.48 8.79 3.23
CA VAL A 322 -9.91 9.37 1.94
C VAL A 322 -11.15 10.25 2.12
N ILE A 323 -12.15 9.80 2.90
CA ILE A 323 -13.37 10.58 3.18
C ILE A 323 -13.04 11.86 3.92
N GLU A 324 -12.17 11.79 4.94
CA GLU A 324 -11.75 12.95 5.71
C GLU A 324 -11.00 13.96 4.81
N PHE A 325 -10.09 13.45 3.97
CA PHE A 325 -9.38 14.28 3.00
C PHE A 325 -10.33 14.92 1.99
N ALA A 326 -11.23 14.17 1.39
CA ALA A 326 -12.21 14.68 0.42
C ALA A 326 -13.15 15.75 1.03
N LYS A 327 -13.50 15.61 2.31
CA LYS A 327 -14.37 16.57 3.01
C LYS A 327 -13.66 17.83 3.46
N SER A 328 -12.45 17.70 4.01
CA SER A 328 -11.74 18.81 4.65
C SER A 328 -10.75 19.51 3.73
N GLY A 329 -10.27 18.84 2.68
CA GLY A 329 -9.13 19.28 1.86
C GLY A 329 -7.79 19.30 2.61
N ALA A 330 -7.77 18.94 3.91
CA ALA A 330 -6.55 18.92 4.70
C ALA A 330 -5.71 17.68 4.37
N THR A 331 -4.48 17.89 3.95
CA THR A 331 -3.55 16.82 3.60
C THR A 331 -3.38 15.81 4.75
N PRO A 332 -3.72 14.53 4.55
CA PRO A 332 -3.63 13.54 5.60
C PRO A 332 -2.17 13.17 5.90
N ARG A 333 -1.94 12.57 7.07
CA ARG A 333 -0.63 11.98 7.40
C ARG A 333 -0.45 10.66 6.65
N SER A 334 0.79 10.35 6.27
CA SER A 334 1.13 9.04 5.74
C SER A 334 0.91 7.95 6.79
N ILE A 335 0.35 6.81 6.37
CA ILE A 335 0.09 5.65 7.20
C ILE A 335 0.78 4.44 6.57
N SER A 336 1.68 3.81 7.34
CA SER A 336 2.27 2.53 7.02
C SER A 336 1.68 1.46 7.93
N VAL A 337 1.07 0.44 7.36
CA VAL A 337 0.43 -0.66 8.08
C VAL A 337 1.38 -1.85 8.05
N LEU A 338 1.83 -2.29 9.22
CA LEU A 338 2.65 -3.49 9.32
C LEU A 338 1.74 -4.72 9.15
N PRO A 339 2.02 -5.61 8.18
CA PRO A 339 1.27 -6.85 8.05
C PRO A 339 1.71 -7.89 9.09
N ASP A 340 0.80 -8.79 9.46
CA ASP A 340 1.04 -9.87 10.40
C ASP A 340 1.74 -11.06 9.72
N PHE A 341 2.75 -11.62 10.37
CA PHE A 341 3.45 -12.79 9.84
C PHE A 341 2.66 -14.08 10.13
N PHE A 342 2.36 -14.84 9.07
CA PHE A 342 1.83 -16.19 9.13
C PHE A 342 2.94 -17.18 8.78
N PRO A 343 3.37 -18.06 9.71
CA PRO A 343 4.56 -18.88 9.51
C PRO A 343 4.38 -20.00 8.47
N GLY A 344 3.15 -20.43 8.21
CA GLY A 344 2.88 -21.49 7.25
C GLY A 344 3.67 -22.78 7.52
N ALA A 345 3.99 -23.51 6.44
CA ALA A 345 4.76 -24.75 6.45
C ALA A 345 5.93 -24.73 5.44
N THR A 346 6.30 -23.56 4.91
CA THR A 346 7.32 -23.42 3.85
C THR A 346 8.65 -22.85 4.33
N ILE A 347 8.88 -22.79 5.66
CA ILE A 347 10.15 -22.39 6.25
C ILE A 347 10.71 -23.58 7.03
N GLY A 348 11.93 -23.97 6.68
CA GLY A 348 12.70 -25.03 7.33
C GLY A 348 14.08 -24.56 7.75
N ARG A 349 14.95 -25.49 8.12
CA ARG A 349 16.38 -25.27 8.30
C ARG A 349 17.09 -25.71 7.04
N PRO A 350 18.07 -24.96 6.53
CA PRO A 350 18.87 -25.44 5.41
C PRO A 350 19.63 -26.70 5.87
N GLU A 351 19.37 -27.85 5.23
CA GLU A 351 20.27 -29.00 5.37
C GLU A 351 21.63 -28.55 4.80
N GLY A 352 22.71 -28.88 5.50
CA GLY A 352 24.07 -28.46 5.10
C GLY A 352 24.26 -28.70 3.61
N VAL A 353 24.74 -27.72 2.87
CA VAL A 353 24.82 -27.63 1.41
C VAL A 353 25.49 -28.90 0.84
N ALA A 354 24.77 -29.98 0.74
CA ALA A 354 25.11 -31.10 -0.14
C ALA A 354 24.71 -30.65 -1.55
N GLN A 355 25.66 -30.67 -2.47
CA GLN A 355 25.42 -30.40 -3.89
C GLN A 355 24.27 -31.28 -4.40
N VAL A 356 23.07 -30.77 -4.44
CA VAL A 356 21.95 -31.40 -5.13
C VAL A 356 22.20 -31.19 -6.62
N SER A 357 22.81 -32.18 -7.25
CA SER A 357 22.89 -32.24 -8.72
C SER A 357 21.45 -32.24 -9.26
N PRO A 358 21.09 -31.37 -10.23
CA PRO A 358 19.77 -31.40 -10.83
C PRO A 358 19.53 -32.83 -11.39
N PRO A 359 18.35 -33.42 -11.22
CA PRO A 359 18.05 -34.71 -11.78
C PRO A 359 18.25 -34.65 -13.30
N ASN A 360 19.17 -35.49 -13.83
CA ASN A 360 19.43 -35.65 -15.25
C ASN A 360 18.18 -36.24 -15.93
N GLY A 361 17.24 -35.40 -16.28
CA GLY A 361 16.11 -35.74 -17.14
C GLY A 361 16.42 -35.27 -18.54
N SER A 362 16.91 -36.15 -19.37
CA SER A 362 17.06 -35.94 -20.81
C SER A 362 15.69 -35.59 -21.44
N PRO A 363 15.61 -34.71 -22.44
CA PRO A 363 14.36 -34.31 -23.08
C PRO A 363 13.66 -35.36 -23.95
N SER A 364 14.05 -36.62 -23.91
CA SER A 364 13.59 -37.64 -24.89
C SER A 364 12.24 -38.31 -24.60
N ASP A 365 11.59 -38.08 -23.45
CA ASP A 365 10.34 -38.79 -23.13
C ASP A 365 9.04 -37.98 -23.26
N ARG A 366 9.05 -36.88 -24.01
CA ARG A 366 7.83 -36.05 -24.21
C ARG A 366 7.06 -36.32 -25.52
N GLN A 367 7.23 -37.49 -26.15
CA GLN A 367 6.54 -37.77 -27.42
C GLN A 367 5.53 -38.91 -27.42
N THR A 368 4.93 -39.33 -26.32
CA THR A 368 3.97 -40.46 -26.39
C THR A 368 2.70 -40.31 -25.55
N VAL A 369 2.17 -39.11 -25.29
CA VAL A 369 0.85 -38.98 -24.63
C VAL A 369 -0.04 -37.94 -25.33
N ALA A 370 -0.01 -37.83 -26.63
CA ALA A 370 -0.92 -36.93 -27.38
C ALA A 370 -1.75 -37.67 -28.45
N ALA A 371 -2.12 -38.92 -28.22
CA ALA A 371 -2.96 -39.67 -29.15
C ALA A 371 -3.89 -40.67 -28.44
N ALA A 372 -4.74 -40.20 -27.52
CA ALA A 372 -5.92 -40.95 -27.07
C ALA A 372 -6.84 -40.02 -26.25
N ALA A 373 -7.60 -39.15 -26.90
CA ALA A 373 -8.93 -38.67 -26.48
C ALA A 373 -9.52 -37.85 -27.63
N VAL A 374 -10.26 -38.53 -28.50
CA VAL A 374 -11.34 -37.95 -29.31
C VAL A 374 -12.59 -37.96 -28.45
#